data_4b768f8ecaf5d842677ca45b5a6e9a6c
#
_entry.id   4b768f8ecaf5d842677ca45b5a6e9a6c
#
_cell.length_a   1.000
_cell.length_b   1.000
_cell.length_c   1.000
_cell.angle_alpha   90.00
_cell.angle_beta   90.00
_cell.angle_gamma   90.00
#
_symmetry.space_group_name_H-M   'P 1'
#
loop_
_entity.id
_entity.type
_entity.pdbx_description
1 polymer ?
#
loop_
_entity_poly.entity_id
_entity_poly.type
_entity_poly.pdbx_seq_one_letter_code
_entity_poly.pdbx_strand_id
1 'polypeptide(L)'
;MGSIFVDLQVATENIEGLPTEEQIVQWATAAVQPEGDEIEMTVRIVDEAESHDLNLTYRGKDRPTNVLSFPFECPDEVELPLLGDLVICRQVVEREAAEQEKPLIAHWAHMVVHGSLHLLGYDHIEDNEAEEMESLETQIMQGLGFDDPYLAEK
;
A
#
# COMPACT_ATOMS: atom_id res chain seq x y z
N MET A 1 15.49 -16.57 -6.53
CA MET A 1 14.18 -15.98 -6.30
C MET A 1 14.27 -14.85 -5.29
N GLY A 2 13.63 -13.73 -5.60
CA GLY A 2 13.61 -12.61 -4.70
C GLY A 2 12.61 -12.78 -3.57
N SER A 3 12.81 -12.07 -2.49
CA SER A 3 11.90 -12.05 -1.36
C SER A 3 11.77 -10.63 -0.82
N ILE A 4 10.72 -10.39 -0.03
CA ILE A 4 10.49 -9.09 0.60
C ILE A 4 10.45 -9.30 2.10
N PHE A 5 11.23 -8.50 2.82
CA PHE A 5 11.15 -8.37 4.26
C PHE A 5 10.27 -7.15 4.58
N VAL A 6 9.21 -7.37 5.35
CA VAL A 6 8.32 -6.29 5.76
C VAL A 6 8.51 -6.03 7.25
N ASP A 7 8.89 -4.80 7.58
CA ASP A 7 8.89 -4.35 8.97
C ASP A 7 7.48 -3.79 9.26
N LEU A 8 6.67 -4.59 9.94
CA LEU A 8 5.30 -4.20 10.26
C LEU A 8 5.26 -3.47 11.60
N GLN A 9 4.83 -2.22 11.56
CA GLN A 9 4.67 -1.38 12.75
C GLN A 9 3.20 -1.10 12.98
N VAL A 10 2.64 -1.62 14.06
CA VAL A 10 1.23 -1.39 14.41
C VAL A 10 1.15 -0.28 15.43
N ALA A 11 0.75 0.90 14.98
CA ALA A 11 0.68 2.12 15.81
C ALA A 11 -0.78 2.53 16.07
N THR A 12 -1.66 1.55 16.13
CA THR A 12 -3.07 1.74 16.48
C THR A 12 -3.40 0.88 17.71
N GLU A 13 -4.31 1.34 18.53
CA GLU A 13 -4.71 0.61 19.75
C GLU A 13 -5.64 -0.57 19.42
N ASN A 14 -6.48 -0.42 18.41
CA ASN A 14 -7.43 -1.47 18.03
C ASN A 14 -6.83 -2.33 16.92
N ILE A 15 -6.49 -3.58 17.25
CA ILE A 15 -5.88 -4.51 16.31
C ILE A 15 -6.89 -5.46 15.65
N GLU A 16 -8.17 -5.33 15.95
CA GLU A 16 -9.19 -6.19 15.35
C GLU A 16 -9.33 -5.88 13.84
N GLY A 17 -9.40 -6.94 13.04
CA GLY A 17 -9.58 -6.81 11.60
C GLY A 17 -8.34 -6.42 10.82
N LEU A 18 -7.20 -6.27 11.50
CA LEU A 18 -5.95 -5.95 10.80
C LEU A 18 -5.41 -7.19 10.08
N PRO A 19 -4.76 -6.99 8.91
CA PRO A 19 -4.10 -8.11 8.24
C PRO A 19 -2.88 -8.58 9.04
N THR A 20 -2.50 -9.83 8.82
CA THR A 20 -1.30 -10.38 9.45
C THR A 20 -0.06 -9.96 8.66
N GLU A 21 1.11 -10.08 9.28
CA GLU A 21 2.37 -9.81 8.60
C GLU A 21 2.53 -10.72 7.37
N GLU A 22 2.16 -11.99 7.50
CA GLU A 22 2.23 -12.94 6.39
C GLU A 22 1.37 -12.52 5.20
N GLN A 23 0.16 -12.02 5.48
CA GLN A 23 -0.73 -11.50 4.44
C GLN A 23 -0.12 -10.29 3.74
N ILE A 24 0.43 -9.37 4.52
CA ILE A 24 1.05 -8.16 3.96
C ILE A 24 2.25 -8.52 3.08
N VAL A 25 3.09 -9.46 3.53
CA VAL A 25 4.22 -9.95 2.74
C VAL A 25 3.75 -10.57 1.44
N GLN A 26 2.70 -11.38 1.49
CA GLN A 26 2.14 -12.00 0.29
C GLN A 26 1.66 -10.96 -0.72
N TRP A 27 0.93 -9.96 -0.25
CA TRP A 27 0.40 -8.91 -1.12
C TRP A 27 1.51 -8.03 -1.70
N ALA A 28 2.47 -7.65 -0.88
CA ALA A 28 3.61 -6.84 -1.33
C ALA A 28 4.46 -7.62 -2.35
N THR A 29 4.68 -8.90 -2.10
CA THR A 29 5.44 -9.76 -3.02
C THR A 29 4.75 -9.84 -4.37
N ALA A 30 3.43 -9.99 -4.38
CA ALA A 30 2.65 -10.04 -5.61
C ALA A 30 2.75 -8.73 -6.41
N ALA A 31 2.78 -7.60 -5.72
CA ALA A 31 2.85 -6.29 -6.36
C ALA A 31 4.26 -5.98 -6.87
N VAL A 32 5.27 -6.21 -6.03
CA VAL A 32 6.65 -5.83 -6.34
C VAL A 32 7.33 -6.85 -7.26
N GLN A 33 6.99 -8.12 -7.10
CA GLN A 33 7.60 -9.22 -7.87
C GLN A 33 9.13 -9.15 -7.82
N PRO A 34 9.72 -9.23 -6.61
CA PRO A 34 11.15 -9.01 -6.44
C PRO A 34 11.97 -10.08 -7.16
N GLU A 35 13.08 -9.65 -7.75
CA GLU A 35 14.01 -10.53 -8.42
C GLU A 35 15.40 -10.35 -7.80
N GLY A 36 16.08 -11.45 -7.53
CA GLY A 36 17.42 -11.40 -6.97
C GLY A 36 17.42 -11.30 -5.45
N ASP A 37 18.09 -10.29 -4.93
CA ASP A 37 18.28 -10.16 -3.49
C ASP A 37 17.01 -9.74 -2.75
N GLU A 38 17.03 -9.93 -1.42
CA GLU A 38 15.93 -9.52 -0.58
C GLU A 38 15.74 -8.00 -0.59
N ILE A 39 14.48 -7.58 -0.72
CA ILE A 39 14.10 -6.17 -0.67
C ILE A 39 13.38 -5.92 0.66
N GLU A 40 13.66 -4.79 1.28
CA GLU A 40 13.03 -4.41 2.54
C GLU A 40 12.05 -3.27 2.35
N MET A 41 10.95 -3.31 3.08
CA MET A 41 9.99 -2.20 3.14
C MET A 41 9.36 -2.15 4.51
N THR A 42 8.85 -0.98 4.88
CA THR A 42 8.14 -0.78 6.14
C THR A 42 6.67 -0.56 5.86
N VAL A 43 5.80 -1.21 6.63
CA VAL A 43 4.36 -0.95 6.60
C VAL A 43 3.95 -0.54 8.01
N ARG A 44 3.50 0.70 8.14
CA ARG A 44 3.07 1.24 9.43
C ARG A 44 1.56 1.48 9.38
N ILE A 45 0.84 0.89 10.33
CA ILE A 45 -0.61 1.05 10.45
C ILE A 45 -0.87 2.05 11.57
N VAL A 46 -1.57 3.13 11.22
CA VAL A 46 -1.75 4.28 12.11
C VAL A 46 -3.22 4.64 12.28
N ASP A 47 -3.48 5.51 13.26
CA ASP A 47 -4.79 6.12 13.45
C ASP A 47 -4.86 7.45 12.68
N GLU A 48 -6.07 8.03 12.63
CA GLU A 48 -6.32 9.24 11.83
C GLU A 48 -5.43 10.43 12.21
N ALA A 49 -5.08 10.59 13.47
CA ALA A 49 -4.26 11.72 13.91
C ALA A 49 -2.88 11.70 13.26
N GLU A 50 -2.20 10.56 13.25
CA GLU A 50 -0.89 10.44 12.64
C GLU A 50 -0.99 10.55 11.11
N SER A 51 -2.00 9.92 10.51
CA SER A 51 -2.23 10.02 9.07
C SER A 51 -2.45 11.47 8.64
N HIS A 52 -3.25 12.20 9.40
CA HIS A 52 -3.53 13.61 9.14
C HIS A 52 -2.24 14.45 9.20
N ASP A 53 -1.45 14.26 10.26
CA ASP A 53 -0.19 15.00 10.43
C ASP A 53 0.77 14.74 9.27
N LEU A 54 0.92 13.48 8.87
CA LEU A 54 1.82 13.12 7.78
C LEU A 54 1.31 13.65 6.43
N ASN A 55 0.01 13.55 6.19
CA ASN A 55 -0.58 14.02 4.95
C ASN A 55 -0.45 15.54 4.83
N LEU A 56 -0.65 16.26 5.93
CA LEU A 56 -0.49 17.70 5.98
C LEU A 56 0.97 18.10 5.76
N THR A 57 1.90 17.43 6.46
CA THR A 57 3.33 17.75 6.40
C THR A 57 3.93 17.48 5.03
N TYR A 58 3.61 16.34 4.43
CA TYR A 58 4.29 15.88 3.21
C TYR A 58 3.53 16.16 1.93
N ARG A 59 2.20 16.31 2.00
CA ARG A 59 1.36 16.52 0.82
C ARG A 59 0.55 17.81 0.88
N GLY A 60 0.60 18.54 1.99
CA GLY A 60 -0.14 19.79 2.17
C GLY A 60 -1.65 19.60 2.28
N LYS A 61 -2.11 18.39 2.63
CA LYS A 61 -3.52 18.08 2.73
C LYS A 61 -3.95 17.98 4.19
N ASP A 62 -4.88 18.83 4.59
CA ASP A 62 -5.35 18.93 5.98
C ASP A 62 -6.44 17.89 6.26
N ARG A 63 -6.08 16.61 6.15
CA ARG A 63 -7.00 15.49 6.39
C ARG A 63 -6.22 14.17 6.43
N PRO A 64 -6.76 13.12 7.09
CA PRO A 64 -6.16 11.80 6.99
C PRO A 64 -6.40 11.20 5.60
N THR A 65 -5.58 10.25 5.20
CA THR A 65 -5.73 9.54 3.93
C THR A 65 -5.60 8.03 4.17
N ASN A 66 -5.99 7.23 3.18
CA ASN A 66 -5.94 5.78 3.30
C ASN A 66 -4.49 5.25 3.35
N VAL A 67 -3.66 5.63 2.38
CA VAL A 67 -2.27 5.18 2.34
C VAL A 67 -1.37 6.31 1.84
N LEU A 68 -0.20 6.42 2.49
CA LEU A 68 0.89 7.30 2.06
C LEU A 68 2.08 6.42 1.69
N SER A 69 2.70 6.71 0.56
CA SER A 69 3.87 5.97 0.08
C SER A 69 5.08 6.90 0.08
N PHE A 70 6.15 6.47 0.73
CA PHE A 70 7.39 7.22 0.82
C PHE A 70 8.52 6.40 0.20
N PRO A 71 8.77 6.53 -1.13
CA PRO A 71 9.86 5.78 -1.76
C PRO A 71 11.19 6.15 -1.14
N PHE A 72 12.05 5.14 -0.98
CA PHE A 72 13.39 5.38 -0.49
C PHE A 72 14.27 5.87 -1.65
N GLU A 73 14.91 7.03 -1.46
CA GLU A 73 15.81 7.59 -2.45
C GLU A 73 17.25 7.28 -2.07
N CYS A 74 17.93 6.49 -2.92
CA CYS A 74 19.33 6.19 -2.74
C CYS A 74 20.19 7.18 -3.51
N PRO A 75 21.33 7.61 -2.95
CA PRO A 75 22.35 8.30 -3.75
C PRO A 75 22.79 7.38 -4.90
N ASP A 76 23.10 7.96 -6.05
CA ASP A 76 23.47 7.21 -7.26
C ASP A 76 24.58 6.19 -7.06
N GLU A 77 25.43 6.39 -6.07
CA GLU A 77 26.58 5.54 -5.82
C GLU A 77 26.29 4.38 -4.85
N VAL A 78 25.10 4.32 -4.26
CA VAL A 78 24.77 3.33 -3.24
C VAL A 78 23.48 2.61 -3.63
N GLU A 79 23.58 1.30 -3.84
CA GLU A 79 22.39 0.46 -4.03
C GLU A 79 22.07 -0.22 -2.71
N LEU A 80 20.93 0.16 -2.11
CA LEU A 80 20.43 -0.47 -0.91
C LEU A 80 19.16 -1.22 -1.22
N PRO A 81 18.91 -2.37 -0.57
CA PRO A 81 17.72 -3.17 -0.84
C PRO A 81 16.47 -2.59 -0.15
N LEU A 82 16.34 -1.26 -0.12
CA LEU A 82 15.24 -0.58 0.54
C LEU A 82 14.28 -0.02 -0.50
N LEU A 83 13.01 -0.42 -0.40
CA LEU A 83 11.97 0.05 -1.33
C LEU A 83 11.33 1.35 -0.84
N GLY A 84 11.01 1.42 0.44
CA GLY A 84 10.39 2.59 1.05
C GLY A 84 9.42 2.22 2.15
N ASP A 85 8.57 3.18 2.51
CA ASP A 85 7.63 3.04 3.61
C ASP A 85 6.19 3.25 3.13
N LEU A 86 5.28 2.45 3.66
CA LEU A 86 3.84 2.66 3.52
C LEU A 86 3.27 3.02 4.88
N VAL A 87 2.43 4.06 4.92
CA VAL A 87 1.68 4.43 6.13
C VAL A 87 0.21 4.32 5.80
N ILE A 88 -0.49 3.39 6.45
CA ILE A 88 -1.88 3.07 6.15
C ILE A 88 -2.77 3.41 7.35
N CYS A 89 -3.80 4.21 7.11
CA CYS A 89 -4.72 4.63 8.17
C CYS A 89 -5.84 3.61 8.34
N ARG A 90 -5.91 2.99 9.52
CA ARG A 90 -6.91 1.95 9.82
C ARG A 90 -8.34 2.45 9.64
N GLN A 91 -8.68 3.59 10.22
CA GLN A 91 -10.06 4.10 10.19
C GLN A 91 -10.53 4.45 8.78
N VAL A 92 -9.63 5.04 7.97
CA VAL A 92 -9.99 5.39 6.59
C VAL A 92 -10.21 4.13 5.76
N VAL A 93 -9.35 3.12 5.93
CA VAL A 93 -9.50 1.84 5.22
C VAL A 93 -10.83 1.18 5.60
N GLU A 94 -11.15 1.14 6.89
CA GLU A 94 -12.41 0.55 7.36
C GLU A 94 -13.62 1.28 6.80
N ARG A 95 -13.57 2.61 6.80
CA ARG A 95 -14.66 3.44 6.28
C ARG A 95 -14.86 3.23 4.78
N GLU A 96 -13.76 3.23 4.02
CA GLU A 96 -13.83 3.02 2.58
C GLU A 96 -14.36 1.64 2.22
N ALA A 97 -13.93 0.61 2.95
CA ALA A 97 -14.42 -0.74 2.71
C ALA A 97 -15.94 -0.81 2.89
N ALA A 98 -16.46 -0.17 3.94
CA ALA A 98 -17.89 -0.13 4.20
C ALA A 98 -18.63 0.67 3.12
N GLU A 99 -18.10 1.83 2.74
CA GLU A 99 -18.72 2.68 1.71
C GLU A 99 -18.76 2.01 0.34
N GLN A 100 -17.72 1.25 0.01
CA GLN A 100 -17.60 0.57 -1.27
C GLN A 100 -18.19 -0.84 -1.25
N GLU A 101 -18.73 -1.25 -0.13
CA GLU A 101 -19.31 -2.59 0.07
C GLU A 101 -18.34 -3.71 -0.28
N LYS A 102 -17.07 -3.55 0.14
CA LYS A 102 -16.01 -4.52 -0.07
C LYS A 102 -15.68 -5.25 1.24
N PRO A 103 -15.25 -6.53 1.15
CA PRO A 103 -14.68 -7.17 2.33
C PRO A 103 -13.49 -6.36 2.86
N LEU A 104 -13.40 -6.21 4.17
CA LEU A 104 -12.33 -5.41 4.77
C LEU A 104 -10.95 -5.91 4.37
N ILE A 105 -10.73 -7.23 4.39
CA ILE A 105 -9.44 -7.81 4.03
C ILE A 105 -9.05 -7.49 2.57
N ALA A 106 -10.04 -7.48 1.66
CA ALA A 106 -9.79 -7.13 0.26
C ALA A 106 -9.33 -5.69 0.12
N HIS A 107 -9.91 -4.78 0.91
CA HIS A 107 -9.50 -3.37 0.85
C HIS A 107 -8.11 -3.17 1.44
N TRP A 108 -7.76 -3.88 2.52
CA TRP A 108 -6.41 -3.87 3.05
C TRP A 108 -5.40 -4.35 2.01
N ALA A 109 -5.72 -5.46 1.31
CA ALA A 109 -4.85 -5.98 0.26
C ALA A 109 -4.66 -4.94 -0.85
N HIS A 110 -5.75 -4.27 -1.26
CA HIS A 110 -5.69 -3.25 -2.29
C HIS A 110 -4.77 -2.09 -1.87
N MET A 111 -4.85 -1.65 -0.62
CA MET A 111 -3.99 -0.56 -0.13
C MET A 111 -2.51 -0.95 -0.14
N VAL A 112 -2.20 -2.17 0.27
CA VAL A 112 -0.81 -2.65 0.23
C VAL A 112 -0.30 -2.74 -1.21
N VAL A 113 -1.10 -3.32 -2.11
CA VAL A 113 -0.74 -3.42 -3.54
C VAL A 113 -0.56 -2.04 -4.15
N HIS A 114 -1.53 -1.16 -3.95
CA HIS A 114 -1.51 0.20 -4.49
C HIS A 114 -0.27 0.98 -4.03
N GLY A 115 -0.03 0.98 -2.72
CA GLY A 115 1.13 1.66 -2.15
C GLY A 115 2.46 1.07 -2.62
N SER A 116 2.53 -0.26 -2.74
CA SER A 116 3.74 -0.93 -3.22
C SER A 116 4.06 -0.54 -4.67
N LEU A 117 3.04 -0.41 -5.52
CA LEU A 117 3.25 0.04 -6.90
C LEU A 117 3.75 1.48 -6.95
N HIS A 118 3.26 2.35 -6.06
CA HIS A 118 3.79 3.71 -5.94
C HIS A 118 5.27 3.70 -5.56
N LEU A 119 5.68 2.81 -4.66
CA LEU A 119 7.08 2.69 -4.28
C LEU A 119 7.96 2.28 -5.46
N LEU A 120 7.39 1.56 -6.42
CA LEU A 120 8.11 1.17 -7.64
C LEU A 120 8.16 2.28 -8.69
N GLY A 121 7.47 3.39 -8.45
CA GLY A 121 7.47 4.53 -9.36
C GLY A 121 6.20 4.70 -10.19
N TYR A 122 5.23 3.80 -10.06
CA TYR A 122 3.94 3.98 -10.73
C TYR A 122 3.20 5.15 -10.13
N ASP A 123 2.53 5.92 -10.95
CA ASP A 123 1.76 7.07 -10.50
C ASP A 123 0.45 7.13 -11.29
N HIS A 124 -0.42 8.06 -10.94
CA HIS A 124 -1.71 8.23 -11.62
C HIS A 124 -2.01 9.72 -11.84
N ILE A 125 -0.97 10.49 -12.12
CA ILE A 125 -1.09 11.92 -12.42
C ILE A 125 -1.71 12.14 -13.80
N GLU A 126 -1.28 11.35 -14.78
CA GLU A 126 -1.82 11.42 -16.14
C GLU A 126 -2.77 10.25 -16.38
N ASP A 127 -3.77 10.44 -17.27
CA ASP A 127 -4.80 9.45 -17.53
C ASP A 127 -4.24 8.08 -17.96
N ASN A 128 -3.23 8.07 -18.82
CA ASN A 128 -2.63 6.82 -19.28
C ASN A 128 -1.84 6.12 -18.18
N GLU A 129 -1.22 6.88 -17.29
CA GLU A 129 -0.52 6.31 -16.14
C GLU A 129 -1.52 5.72 -15.14
N ALA A 130 -2.65 6.40 -14.93
CA ALA A 130 -3.70 5.92 -14.06
C ALA A 130 -4.29 4.60 -14.59
N GLU A 131 -4.56 4.51 -15.88
CA GLU A 131 -5.09 3.30 -16.51
C GLU A 131 -4.12 2.13 -16.37
N GLU A 132 -2.83 2.37 -16.58
CA GLU A 132 -1.80 1.34 -16.45
C GLU A 132 -1.73 0.84 -15.01
N MET A 133 -1.70 1.75 -14.04
CA MET A 133 -1.64 1.39 -12.64
C MET A 133 -2.87 0.63 -12.19
N GLU A 134 -4.07 1.10 -12.54
CA GLU A 134 -5.32 0.45 -12.18
C GLU A 134 -5.44 -0.94 -12.82
N SER A 135 -4.96 -1.10 -14.05
CA SER A 135 -4.94 -2.39 -14.73
C SER A 135 -4.02 -3.38 -14.00
N LEU A 136 -2.84 -2.92 -13.56
CA LEU A 136 -1.91 -3.74 -12.78
C LEU A 136 -2.51 -4.13 -11.43
N GLU A 137 -3.13 -3.18 -10.74
CA GLU A 137 -3.77 -3.46 -9.46
C GLU A 137 -4.85 -4.52 -9.61
N THR A 138 -5.66 -4.41 -10.65
CA THR A 138 -6.72 -5.38 -10.93
C THR A 138 -6.15 -6.77 -11.19
N GLN A 139 -5.10 -6.88 -12.02
CA GLN A 139 -4.46 -8.15 -12.32
C GLN A 139 -3.87 -8.79 -11.06
N ILE A 140 -3.19 -8.00 -10.25
CA ILE A 140 -2.56 -8.48 -9.02
C ILE A 140 -3.62 -8.95 -8.03
N MET A 141 -4.66 -8.14 -7.82
CA MET A 141 -5.74 -8.50 -6.90
C MET A 141 -6.45 -9.77 -7.32
N GLN A 142 -6.75 -9.93 -8.61
CA GLN A 142 -7.39 -11.14 -9.12
C GLN A 142 -6.48 -12.35 -8.99
N GLY A 143 -5.18 -12.16 -9.21
CA GLY A 143 -4.19 -13.21 -9.00
C GLY A 143 -4.09 -13.67 -7.55
N LEU A 144 -4.41 -12.78 -6.60
CA LEU A 144 -4.46 -13.10 -5.17
C LEU A 144 -5.79 -13.72 -4.73
N GLY A 145 -6.76 -13.79 -5.64
CA GLY A 145 -8.07 -14.37 -5.32
C GLY A 145 -9.13 -13.35 -4.91
N PHE A 146 -8.86 -12.07 -5.12
CA PHE A 146 -9.81 -11.01 -4.82
C PHE A 146 -10.50 -10.53 -6.10
N ASP A 147 -11.64 -9.88 -5.94
CA ASP A 147 -12.34 -9.27 -7.07
C ASP A 147 -11.63 -8.00 -7.55
N ASP A 148 -12.03 -7.50 -8.71
CA ASP A 148 -11.56 -6.23 -9.26
C ASP A 148 -11.78 -5.12 -8.21
N PRO A 149 -10.72 -4.46 -7.73
CA PRO A 149 -10.86 -3.44 -6.69
C PRO A 149 -11.65 -2.22 -7.13
N TYR A 150 -11.84 -2.04 -8.43
CA TYR A 150 -12.59 -0.90 -8.98
C TYR A 150 -13.99 -1.30 -9.46
N LEU A 151 -14.44 -2.49 -9.09
CA LEU A 151 -15.74 -3.00 -9.54
C LEU A 151 -16.90 -2.08 -9.12
N ALA A 152 -16.83 -1.52 -7.92
CA ALA A 152 -17.88 -0.63 -7.41
C ALA A 152 -17.95 0.71 -8.15
N GLU A 153 -16.91 1.06 -8.91
CA GLU A 153 -16.83 2.31 -9.64
C GLU A 153 -17.25 2.19 -11.11
N LYS A 154 -17.53 0.98 -11.55
CA LYS A 154 -17.87 0.69 -12.94
C LYS A 154 -19.37 0.64 -13.18
#